data_2d565bf1fb0351c5440bc594ab4c81ac
#
_entry.id   2d565bf1fb0351c5440bc594ab4c81ac
#
_cell.length_a   1.000
_cell.length_b   1.000
_cell.length_c   1.000
_cell.angle_alpha   90.00
_cell.angle_beta   90.00
_cell.angle_gamma   90.00
#
_symmetry.space_group_name_H-M   'P 1'
#
loop_
_entity.id
_entity.type
_entity.pdbx_description
1 polymer ?
#
loop_
_entity_poly.entity_id
_entity_poly.type
_entity_poly.pdbx_seq_one_letter_code
_entity_poly.pdbx_strand_id
1 'polypeptide(L)'
;MARAKSISRRGRQAGFTLIEAVVSLMLLAVMSVMSYQAVEVILGTNERSRGQLEDESQLHRAWQVISRDIMHLRPRVFADGLGGTERAYLTDPSDFGVRFSRGGGPMVRSNPTGISRIEYRLNSDNQLERLSWPITASSLTSEGTRLILLSNVDEVEIEQLSRDNNFSPDWPPLNQRHHVLSLPKMIRITIIQENGSETSRLLPGLAFDPNPNTGSIGPSGPEGGSGSAAGADPRSRGDEK
;
A
#
# COMPACT_ATOMS: atom_id res chain seq x y z
N MET A 1 39.02 -36.72 -90.48
CA MET A 1 39.39 -36.94 -89.06
C MET A 1 40.08 -35.67 -88.53
N ALA A 2 39.36 -34.82 -87.80
CA ALA A 2 39.91 -33.59 -87.23
C ALA A 2 39.97 -33.75 -85.67
N ARG A 3 41.17 -33.66 -85.13
CA ARG A 3 41.49 -33.85 -83.70
C ARG A 3 41.37 -32.52 -82.98
N ALA A 4 40.33 -32.34 -82.16
CA ALA A 4 40.14 -31.15 -81.34
C ALA A 4 41.22 -31.10 -80.26
N LYS A 5 41.95 -29.97 -80.17
CA LYS A 5 42.97 -29.70 -79.22
C LYS A 5 42.35 -29.02 -77.98
N SER A 6 42.22 -29.74 -76.89
CA SER A 6 41.71 -29.21 -75.60
C SER A 6 42.78 -28.24 -75.00
N ILE A 7 42.41 -26.98 -74.86
CA ILE A 7 43.25 -25.96 -74.20
C ILE A 7 42.88 -25.98 -72.72
N SER A 8 43.70 -26.59 -71.91
CA SER A 8 43.64 -26.52 -70.43
C SER A 8 44.08 -25.12 -70.01
N ARG A 9 43.10 -24.30 -69.54
CA ARG A 9 43.39 -23.05 -68.83
C ARG A 9 43.90 -23.40 -67.43
N ARG A 10 45.20 -23.37 -67.23
CA ARG A 10 45.80 -23.32 -65.90
C ARG A 10 45.41 -22.00 -65.21
N GLY A 11 44.47 -22.04 -64.23
CA GLY A 11 44.18 -20.94 -63.34
C GLY A 11 45.45 -20.54 -62.60
N ARG A 12 45.87 -19.32 -62.67
CA ARG A 12 46.93 -18.73 -61.80
C ARG A 12 46.45 -18.88 -60.37
N GLN A 13 47.06 -19.74 -59.59
CA GLN A 13 46.98 -19.72 -58.11
C GLN A 13 47.73 -18.47 -57.66
N ALA A 14 46.98 -17.42 -57.30
CA ALA A 14 47.50 -16.27 -56.55
C ALA A 14 47.73 -16.72 -55.10
N GLY A 15 48.98 -16.80 -54.69
CA GLY A 15 49.34 -17.07 -53.29
C GLY A 15 49.02 -15.83 -52.41
N PHE A 16 48.52 -16.05 -51.19
CA PHE A 16 48.35 -14.99 -50.20
C PHE A 16 49.66 -14.32 -49.88
N THR A 17 49.69 -13.01 -49.81
CA THR A 17 50.88 -12.26 -49.37
C THR A 17 50.96 -12.24 -47.84
N LEU A 18 52.16 -12.24 -47.30
CA LEU A 18 52.36 -12.20 -45.86
C LEU A 18 51.70 -10.99 -45.19
N ILE A 19 51.68 -9.85 -45.87
CA ILE A 19 51.05 -8.64 -45.39
C ILE A 19 49.52 -8.74 -45.33
N GLU A 20 48.90 -9.44 -46.27
CA GLU A 20 47.45 -9.68 -46.31
C GLU A 20 47.01 -10.59 -45.13
N ALA A 21 47.83 -11.60 -44.79
CA ALA A 21 47.62 -12.43 -43.65
C ALA A 21 47.74 -11.64 -42.34
N VAL A 22 48.74 -10.77 -42.20
CA VAL A 22 48.92 -9.91 -41.01
C VAL A 22 47.77 -8.92 -40.84
N VAL A 23 47.35 -8.26 -41.93
CA VAL A 23 46.24 -7.30 -41.89
C VAL A 23 44.91 -8.04 -41.54
N SER A 24 44.69 -9.22 -42.11
CA SER A 24 43.50 -10.03 -41.78
C SER A 24 43.43 -10.45 -40.31
N LEU A 25 44.59 -10.86 -39.74
CA LEU A 25 44.68 -11.19 -38.32
C LEU A 25 44.47 -9.98 -37.43
N MET A 26 45.02 -8.79 -37.83
CA MET A 26 44.83 -7.56 -37.09
C MET A 26 43.33 -7.12 -37.08
N LEU A 27 42.65 -7.21 -38.21
CA LEU A 27 41.22 -6.90 -38.31
C LEU A 27 40.40 -7.91 -37.50
N LEU A 28 40.75 -9.20 -37.53
CA LEU A 28 40.07 -10.22 -36.73
C LEU A 28 40.23 -9.93 -35.24
N ALA A 29 41.46 -9.54 -34.81
CA ALA A 29 41.70 -9.22 -33.41
C ALA A 29 40.89 -7.98 -32.96
N VAL A 30 40.83 -6.92 -33.78
CA VAL A 30 40.01 -5.73 -33.48
C VAL A 30 38.53 -6.08 -33.39
N MET A 31 38.00 -6.83 -34.36
CA MET A 31 36.61 -7.29 -34.35
C MET A 31 36.30 -8.15 -33.11
N SER A 32 37.22 -9.02 -32.70
CA SER A 32 37.04 -9.85 -31.51
C SER A 32 36.97 -9.02 -30.22
N VAL A 33 37.82 -8.02 -30.10
CA VAL A 33 37.82 -7.10 -28.94
C VAL A 33 36.51 -6.28 -28.91
N MET A 34 36.10 -5.73 -30.06
CA MET A 34 34.83 -4.98 -30.12
C MET A 34 33.62 -5.84 -29.80
N SER A 35 33.59 -7.09 -30.29
CA SER A 35 32.52 -8.05 -29.96
C SER A 35 32.48 -8.38 -28.48
N TYR A 36 33.63 -8.59 -27.87
CA TYR A 36 33.75 -8.84 -26.43
C TYR A 36 33.20 -7.66 -25.62
N GLN A 37 33.62 -6.43 -25.93
CA GLN A 37 33.13 -5.22 -25.27
C GLN A 37 31.62 -5.03 -25.42
N ALA A 38 31.06 -5.32 -26.60
CA ALA A 38 29.62 -5.25 -26.83
C ALA A 38 28.84 -6.23 -25.93
N VAL A 39 29.34 -7.45 -25.78
CA VAL A 39 28.74 -8.44 -24.89
C VAL A 39 28.79 -8.00 -23.42
N GLU A 40 29.93 -7.47 -22.97
CA GLU A 40 30.12 -6.99 -21.60
C GLU A 40 29.13 -5.83 -21.25
N VAL A 41 28.95 -4.89 -22.16
CA VAL A 41 27.97 -3.80 -22.01
C VAL A 41 26.54 -4.33 -21.92
N ILE A 42 26.19 -5.29 -22.77
CA ILE A 42 24.84 -5.91 -22.76
C ILE A 42 24.59 -6.64 -21.43
N LEU A 43 25.56 -7.40 -20.94
CA LEU A 43 25.42 -8.13 -19.68
C LEU A 43 25.27 -7.16 -18.50
N GLY A 44 26.11 -6.13 -18.41
CA GLY A 44 26.04 -5.12 -17.36
C GLY A 44 24.73 -4.34 -17.35
N THR A 45 24.17 -4.01 -18.53
CA THR A 45 22.88 -3.35 -18.67
C THR A 45 21.74 -4.28 -18.22
N ASN A 46 21.82 -5.57 -18.56
CA ASN A 46 20.78 -6.53 -18.19
C ASN A 46 20.73 -6.76 -16.66
N GLU A 47 21.87 -6.81 -15.97
CA GLU A 47 21.91 -6.94 -14.50
C GLU A 47 21.29 -5.73 -13.80
N ARG A 48 21.61 -4.51 -14.22
CA ARG A 48 21.00 -3.28 -13.69
C ARG A 48 19.50 -3.24 -13.93
N SER A 49 19.05 -3.59 -15.12
CA SER A 49 17.63 -3.64 -15.47
C SER A 49 16.87 -4.67 -14.65
N ARG A 50 17.48 -5.81 -14.34
CA ARG A 50 16.85 -6.83 -13.48
C ARG A 50 16.64 -6.33 -12.06
N GLY A 51 17.62 -5.66 -11.47
CA GLY A 51 17.48 -5.06 -10.14
C GLY A 51 16.33 -4.05 -10.08
N GLN A 52 16.26 -3.15 -11.06
CA GLN A 52 15.16 -2.17 -11.14
C GLN A 52 13.78 -2.82 -11.30
N LEU A 53 13.68 -3.85 -12.14
CA LEU A 53 12.43 -4.60 -12.33
C LEU A 53 12.00 -5.38 -11.08
N GLU A 54 12.95 -5.86 -10.28
CA GLU A 54 12.67 -6.49 -8.99
C GLU A 54 12.09 -5.49 -8.00
N ASP A 55 12.69 -4.32 -7.86
CA ASP A 55 12.22 -3.24 -6.98
C ASP A 55 10.81 -2.75 -7.39
N GLU A 56 10.60 -2.48 -8.67
CA GLU A 56 9.29 -2.09 -9.20
C GLU A 56 8.23 -3.18 -8.99
N SER A 57 8.60 -4.45 -9.17
CA SER A 57 7.72 -5.59 -8.95
C SER A 57 7.35 -5.72 -7.46
N GLN A 58 8.31 -5.49 -6.55
CA GLN A 58 8.07 -5.50 -5.12
C GLN A 58 7.11 -4.36 -4.71
N LEU A 59 7.36 -3.15 -5.17
CA LEU A 59 6.49 -2.00 -4.95
C LEU A 59 5.07 -2.25 -5.48
N HIS A 60 4.95 -2.82 -6.68
CA HIS A 60 3.66 -3.16 -7.25
C HIS A 60 2.89 -4.20 -6.41
N ARG A 61 3.57 -5.25 -5.93
CA ARG A 61 2.97 -6.25 -5.02
C ARG A 61 2.55 -5.62 -3.70
N ALA A 62 3.36 -4.74 -3.12
CA ALA A 62 3.02 -4.00 -1.90
C ALA A 62 1.73 -3.21 -2.09
N TRP A 63 1.62 -2.43 -3.18
CA TRP A 63 0.41 -1.68 -3.49
C TRP A 63 -0.82 -2.55 -3.73
N GLN A 64 -0.67 -3.73 -4.32
CA GLN A 64 -1.79 -4.67 -4.48
C GLN A 64 -2.32 -5.16 -3.13
N VAL A 65 -1.42 -5.48 -2.18
CA VAL A 65 -1.80 -5.92 -0.83
C VAL A 65 -2.48 -4.78 -0.08
N ILE A 66 -1.88 -3.59 -0.05
CA ILE A 66 -2.42 -2.40 0.62
C ILE A 66 -3.81 -2.05 0.06
N SER A 67 -3.93 -1.94 -1.26
CA SER A 67 -5.21 -1.61 -1.91
C SER A 67 -6.29 -2.63 -1.59
N ARG A 68 -5.95 -3.92 -1.60
CA ARG A 68 -6.88 -5.00 -1.26
C ARG A 68 -7.34 -4.89 0.20
N ASP A 69 -6.43 -4.61 1.12
CA ASP A 69 -6.76 -4.50 2.54
C ASP A 69 -7.67 -3.30 2.80
N ILE A 70 -7.38 -2.14 2.21
CA ILE A 70 -8.21 -0.93 2.32
C ILE A 70 -9.61 -1.14 1.71
N MET A 71 -9.73 -1.79 0.55
CA MET A 71 -11.03 -2.11 -0.05
C MET A 71 -11.90 -3.04 0.79
N HIS A 72 -11.29 -3.78 1.71
CA HIS A 72 -12.01 -4.70 2.60
C HIS A 72 -12.14 -4.17 4.03
N LEU A 73 -12.00 -2.87 4.24
CA LEU A 73 -12.26 -2.22 5.54
C LEU A 73 -13.62 -2.64 6.11
N ARG A 74 -13.66 -2.85 7.43
CA ARG A 74 -14.89 -3.20 8.16
C ARG A 74 -15.03 -2.33 9.40
N PRO A 75 -16.24 -1.80 9.68
CA PRO A 75 -16.53 -1.05 10.90
C PRO A 75 -16.67 -2.02 12.09
N ARG A 76 -15.56 -2.62 12.51
CA ARG A 76 -15.53 -3.59 13.59
C ARG A 76 -14.45 -3.22 14.59
N VAL A 77 -14.81 -3.06 15.85
CA VAL A 77 -13.87 -2.90 16.96
C VAL A 77 -13.08 -4.19 17.18
N PHE A 78 -11.89 -4.05 17.74
CA PHE A 78 -10.98 -5.13 18.05
C PHE A 78 -10.70 -5.15 19.55
N ALA A 79 -10.59 -6.34 20.17
CA ALA A 79 -10.27 -6.44 21.59
C ALA A 79 -8.81 -6.03 21.83
N ASP A 80 -8.58 -5.16 22.83
CA ASP A 80 -7.23 -4.69 23.19
C ASP A 80 -6.44 -5.70 24.06
N GLY A 81 -7.13 -6.71 24.60
CA GLY A 81 -6.54 -7.72 25.49
C GLY A 81 -6.47 -7.32 26.96
N LEU A 82 -6.81 -6.10 27.30
CA LEU A 82 -6.90 -5.59 28.67
C LEU A 82 -8.34 -5.43 29.17
N GLY A 83 -9.30 -5.92 28.38
CA GLY A 83 -10.73 -5.81 28.67
C GLY A 83 -11.43 -4.62 28.00
N GLY A 84 -10.70 -3.83 27.22
CA GLY A 84 -11.19 -2.75 26.40
C GLY A 84 -11.29 -3.13 24.92
N THR A 85 -11.57 -2.13 24.08
CA THR A 85 -11.67 -2.30 22.63
C THR A 85 -10.98 -1.16 21.90
N GLU A 86 -10.22 -1.49 20.86
CA GLU A 86 -9.66 -0.53 19.92
C GLU A 86 -10.70 -0.15 18.86
N ARG A 87 -10.54 1.05 18.30
CA ARG A 87 -11.37 1.56 17.22
C ARG A 87 -11.26 0.68 15.97
N ALA A 88 -12.29 0.73 15.11
CA ALA A 88 -12.28 0.02 13.84
C ALA A 88 -11.17 0.48 12.88
N TYR A 89 -10.78 1.75 12.99
CA TYR A 89 -9.66 2.40 12.28
C TYR A 89 -8.97 3.37 13.24
N LEU A 90 -7.65 3.38 13.24
CA LEU A 90 -6.83 4.14 14.17
C LEU A 90 -5.46 4.40 13.54
N THR A 91 -4.92 5.59 13.72
CA THR A 91 -3.54 5.95 13.36
C THR A 91 -2.76 6.36 14.58
N ASP A 92 -1.49 5.99 14.60
CA ASP A 92 -0.48 6.48 15.53
C ASP A 92 0.87 6.46 14.79
N PRO A 93 1.27 7.59 14.18
CA PRO A 93 2.53 7.68 13.45
C PRO A 93 3.77 7.40 14.28
N SER A 94 3.67 7.55 15.63
CA SER A 94 4.80 7.37 16.53
C SER A 94 5.01 5.91 16.96
N ASP A 95 3.99 5.05 16.86
CA ASP A 95 4.04 3.66 17.31
C ASP A 95 3.83 2.68 16.14
N PHE A 96 2.62 2.62 15.58
CA PHE A 96 2.28 1.56 14.64
C PHE A 96 1.84 2.05 13.25
N GLY A 97 1.88 3.35 12.99
CA GLY A 97 1.39 3.92 11.72
C GLY A 97 -0.12 3.85 11.60
N VAL A 98 -0.67 2.82 10.97
CA VAL A 98 -2.12 2.63 10.83
C VAL A 98 -2.56 1.23 11.21
N ARG A 99 -3.69 1.15 11.92
CA ARG A 99 -4.31 -0.11 12.35
C ARG A 99 -5.81 -0.09 12.06
N PHE A 100 -6.35 -1.17 11.46
CA PHE A 100 -7.76 -1.23 11.11
C PHE A 100 -8.30 -2.67 11.02
N SER A 101 -9.62 -2.81 11.03
CA SER A 101 -10.27 -4.10 10.84
C SER A 101 -10.60 -4.34 9.36
N ARG A 102 -10.21 -5.52 8.86
CA ARG A 102 -10.38 -5.98 7.49
C ARG A 102 -11.21 -7.26 7.45
N GLY A 103 -12.17 -7.32 6.52
CA GLY A 103 -12.94 -8.53 6.20
C GLY A 103 -12.39 -9.28 4.99
N GLY A 104 -13.12 -10.31 4.57
CA GLY A 104 -12.79 -11.08 3.35
C GLY A 104 -11.59 -12.01 3.49
N GLY A 105 -11.19 -12.32 4.71
CA GLY A 105 -10.23 -13.38 4.98
C GLY A 105 -10.88 -14.78 4.91
N PRO A 106 -10.07 -15.84 4.87
CA PRO A 106 -10.60 -17.20 4.92
C PRO A 106 -11.28 -17.48 6.27
N MET A 107 -12.46 -18.08 6.22
CA MET A 107 -13.16 -18.55 7.40
C MET A 107 -12.57 -19.89 7.82
N VAL A 108 -11.73 -19.85 8.86
CA VAL A 108 -11.11 -21.04 9.44
C VAL A 108 -11.46 -21.15 10.91
N ARG A 109 -11.18 -22.30 11.55
CA ARG A 109 -11.51 -22.51 12.97
C ARG A 109 -10.96 -21.41 13.88
N SER A 110 -9.74 -20.91 13.62
CA SER A 110 -9.11 -19.80 14.37
C SER A 110 -9.67 -18.42 14.02
N ASN A 111 -10.33 -18.27 12.87
CA ASN A 111 -10.96 -17.01 12.43
C ASN A 111 -12.28 -17.29 11.70
N PRO A 112 -13.35 -17.66 12.42
CA PRO A 112 -14.61 -18.08 11.82
C PRO A 112 -15.37 -16.95 11.13
N THR A 113 -15.03 -15.70 11.41
CA THR A 113 -15.65 -14.52 10.80
C THR A 113 -14.94 -14.04 9.54
N GLY A 114 -13.72 -14.52 9.28
CA GLY A 114 -12.86 -13.99 8.22
C GLY A 114 -12.46 -12.53 8.42
N ILE A 115 -12.64 -11.96 9.64
CA ILE A 115 -12.24 -10.60 9.98
C ILE A 115 -10.90 -10.66 10.70
N SER A 116 -9.99 -9.79 10.27
CA SER A 116 -8.66 -9.67 10.86
C SER A 116 -8.34 -8.22 11.20
N ARG A 117 -7.54 -8.01 12.22
CA ARG A 117 -6.88 -6.75 12.50
C ARG A 117 -5.63 -6.65 11.63
N ILE A 118 -5.48 -5.57 10.94
CA ILE A 118 -4.31 -5.28 10.09
C ILE A 118 -3.60 -4.05 10.64
N GLU A 119 -2.29 -4.11 10.62
CA GLU A 119 -1.42 -3.00 10.98
C GLU A 119 -0.37 -2.83 9.88
N TYR A 120 -0.11 -1.60 9.50
CA TYR A 120 1.00 -1.19 8.65
C TYR A 120 1.91 -0.28 9.44
N ARG A 121 3.19 -0.62 9.49
CA ARG A 121 4.21 0.19 10.16
C ARG A 121 5.54 0.14 9.41
N LEU A 122 6.35 1.15 9.60
CA LEU A 122 7.76 1.14 9.23
C LEU A 122 8.57 0.62 10.41
N ASN A 123 9.38 -0.43 10.20
CA ASN A 123 10.23 -0.97 11.25
C ASN A 123 11.59 -0.26 11.30
N SER A 124 12.42 -0.61 12.31
CA SER A 124 13.77 -0.06 12.48
C SER A 124 14.75 -0.42 11.36
N ASP A 125 14.43 -1.39 10.53
CA ASP A 125 15.25 -1.83 9.39
C ASP A 125 14.80 -1.20 8.08
N ASN A 126 14.05 -0.09 8.12
CA ASN A 126 13.50 0.62 6.98
C ASN A 126 12.64 -0.28 6.07
N GLN A 127 11.84 -1.15 6.68
CA GLN A 127 10.94 -2.04 5.95
C GLN A 127 9.49 -1.72 6.30
N LEU A 128 8.67 -1.60 5.26
CA LEU A 128 7.22 -1.52 5.42
C LEU A 128 6.68 -2.91 5.74
N GLU A 129 6.21 -3.08 6.97
CA GLU A 129 5.64 -4.31 7.48
C GLU A 129 4.12 -4.25 7.52
N ARG A 130 3.52 -5.40 7.24
CA ARG A 130 2.12 -5.67 7.48
C ARG A 130 1.99 -6.77 8.53
N LEU A 131 1.33 -6.45 9.63
CA LEU A 131 0.97 -7.44 10.64
C LEU A 131 -0.52 -7.74 10.55
N SER A 132 -0.90 -8.98 10.88
CA SER A 132 -2.31 -9.38 10.89
C SER A 132 -2.63 -10.30 12.05
N TRP A 133 -3.79 -10.04 12.70
CA TRP A 133 -4.34 -10.85 13.78
C TRP A 133 -5.76 -11.27 13.41
N PRO A 134 -6.18 -12.51 13.72
CA PRO A 134 -7.60 -12.86 13.66
C PRO A 134 -8.39 -12.04 14.68
N ILE A 135 -9.66 -11.76 14.42
CA ILE A 135 -10.51 -10.93 15.31
C ILE A 135 -10.63 -11.51 16.74
N THR A 136 -10.36 -12.79 16.89
CA THR A 136 -10.40 -13.50 18.18
C THR A 136 -9.14 -13.36 19.01
N ALA A 137 -8.06 -12.81 18.42
CA ALA A 137 -6.80 -12.55 19.10
C ALA A 137 -6.67 -11.06 19.44
N SER A 138 -5.84 -10.72 20.39
CA SER A 138 -5.52 -9.35 20.76
C SER A 138 -4.12 -8.97 20.25
N SER A 139 -3.97 -7.75 19.75
CA SER A 139 -2.67 -7.21 19.33
C SER A 139 -1.68 -7.02 20.49
N LEU A 140 -2.18 -6.91 21.73
CA LEU A 140 -1.34 -6.75 22.91
C LEU A 140 -0.87 -8.08 23.53
N THR A 141 -1.57 -9.18 23.28
CA THR A 141 -1.30 -10.48 23.91
C THR A 141 -0.80 -11.55 22.94
N SER A 142 -0.80 -11.29 21.66
CA SER A 142 -0.35 -12.23 20.63
C SER A 142 0.48 -11.57 19.57
N GLU A 143 1.51 -12.26 19.10
CA GLU A 143 2.24 -11.84 17.92
C GLU A 143 1.36 -11.98 16.67
N GLY A 144 1.30 -10.93 15.86
CA GLY A 144 0.62 -10.97 14.56
C GLY A 144 1.42 -11.74 13.53
N THR A 145 0.75 -12.25 12.52
CA THR A 145 1.45 -12.76 11.33
C THR A 145 2.08 -11.59 10.59
N ARG A 146 3.42 -11.61 10.49
CA ARG A 146 4.23 -10.57 9.86
C ARG A 146 4.45 -10.87 8.39
N LEU A 147 4.36 -9.85 7.56
CA LEU A 147 4.70 -9.86 6.15
C LEU A 147 5.46 -8.57 5.81
N ILE A 148 6.70 -8.70 5.34
CA ILE A 148 7.47 -7.57 4.81
C ILE A 148 6.95 -7.32 3.40
N LEU A 149 6.49 -6.10 3.14
CA LEU A 149 5.94 -5.68 1.85
C LEU A 149 6.99 -5.02 0.97
N LEU A 150 7.80 -4.16 1.57
CA LEU A 150 8.79 -3.35 0.86
C LEU A 150 9.98 -3.10 1.76
N SER A 151 11.18 -3.17 1.20
CA SER A 151 12.43 -2.78 1.86
C SER A 151 12.92 -1.43 1.34
N ASN A 152 13.91 -0.83 2.02
CA ASN A 152 14.52 0.44 1.65
C ASN A 152 13.47 1.58 1.59
N VAL A 153 12.59 1.64 2.58
CA VAL A 153 11.57 2.68 2.76
C VAL A 153 12.08 3.68 3.77
N ASP A 154 12.17 4.94 3.36
CA ASP A 154 12.59 6.04 4.24
C ASP A 154 11.43 6.54 5.08
N GLU A 155 10.26 6.74 4.45
CA GLU A 155 9.09 7.27 5.12
C GLU A 155 7.78 6.72 4.51
N VAL A 156 6.77 6.59 5.36
CA VAL A 156 5.40 6.24 4.96
C VAL A 156 4.44 7.24 5.58
N GLU A 157 3.87 8.09 4.74
CA GLU A 157 2.84 9.05 5.15
C GLU A 157 1.45 8.48 4.87
N ILE A 158 0.56 8.59 5.86
CA ILE A 158 -0.81 8.11 5.75
C ILE A 158 -1.77 9.22 6.19
N GLU A 159 -2.57 9.70 5.27
CA GLU A 159 -3.55 10.75 5.52
C GLU A 159 -4.97 10.25 5.25
N GLN A 160 -5.90 10.63 6.09
CA GLN A 160 -7.31 10.25 6.00
C GLN A 160 -8.19 11.45 5.66
N LEU A 161 -9.06 11.26 4.67
CA LEU A 161 -10.08 12.25 4.34
C LEU A 161 -11.29 12.06 5.26
N SER A 162 -11.51 13.09 6.09
CA SER A 162 -12.69 13.17 6.95
C SER A 162 -13.96 13.52 6.17
N ARG A 163 -15.11 13.56 6.84
CA ARG A 163 -16.38 14.02 6.24
C ARG A 163 -16.36 15.46 5.79
N ASP A 164 -15.61 16.29 6.51
CA ASP A 164 -15.45 17.73 6.21
C ASP A 164 -14.52 18.01 5.04
N ASN A 165 -14.13 16.96 4.29
CA ASN A 165 -13.20 16.99 3.16
C ASN A 165 -11.81 17.55 3.51
N ASN A 166 -11.37 17.39 4.75
CA ASN A 166 -10.02 17.70 5.19
C ASN A 166 -9.18 16.43 5.34
N PHE A 167 -7.96 16.45 4.84
CA PHE A 167 -6.98 15.41 5.11
C PHE A 167 -6.32 15.64 6.47
N SER A 168 -6.11 14.56 7.21
CA SER A 168 -5.43 14.57 8.50
C SER A 168 -4.56 13.32 8.61
N PRO A 169 -3.34 13.40 9.17
CA PRO A 169 -2.53 12.24 9.48
C PRO A 169 -3.09 11.45 10.67
N ASP A 170 -3.89 12.11 11.52
CA ASP A 170 -4.49 11.51 12.70
C ASP A 170 -5.91 11.02 12.43
N TRP A 171 -6.22 9.80 12.90
CA TRP A 171 -7.58 9.29 12.92
C TRP A 171 -7.92 8.65 14.26
N PRO A 172 -8.99 9.10 14.93
CA PRO A 172 -9.87 10.19 14.51
C PRO A 172 -9.17 11.55 14.56
N PRO A 173 -9.60 12.52 13.73
CA PRO A 173 -9.11 13.90 13.82
C PRO A 173 -9.30 14.46 15.23
N LEU A 174 -8.28 15.16 15.76
CA LEU A 174 -8.23 15.62 17.15
C LEU A 174 -9.40 16.54 17.55
N ASN A 175 -9.96 17.27 16.60
CA ASN A 175 -11.00 18.25 16.83
C ASN A 175 -12.42 17.73 16.64
N GLN A 176 -12.60 16.44 16.41
CA GLN A 176 -13.90 15.85 16.12
C GLN A 176 -14.12 14.58 16.96
N ARG A 177 -15.35 14.46 17.48
CA ARG A 177 -15.78 13.21 18.12
C ARG A 177 -16.27 12.25 17.06
N HIS A 178 -15.52 11.20 16.83
CA HIS A 178 -15.91 10.11 15.95
C HIS A 178 -16.34 8.87 16.76
N HIS A 179 -17.34 8.18 16.26
CA HIS A 179 -17.75 6.91 16.82
C HIS A 179 -16.60 5.88 16.68
N VAL A 180 -16.50 4.91 17.58
CA VAL A 180 -15.45 3.88 17.56
C VAL A 180 -15.45 3.02 16.29
N LEU A 181 -16.56 2.99 15.56
CA LEU A 181 -16.72 2.29 14.29
C LEU A 181 -16.49 3.19 13.07
N SER A 182 -16.22 4.49 13.25
CA SER A 182 -16.07 5.43 12.13
C SER A 182 -14.86 5.05 11.27
N LEU A 183 -15.05 5.15 9.95
CA LEU A 183 -14.05 4.88 8.94
C LEU A 183 -13.86 6.11 8.04
N PRO A 184 -12.64 6.37 7.55
CA PRO A 184 -12.37 7.49 6.67
C PRO A 184 -13.06 7.32 5.30
N LYS A 185 -13.30 8.45 4.63
CA LYS A 185 -13.88 8.52 3.30
C LYS A 185 -12.89 8.08 2.23
N MET A 186 -11.66 8.56 2.35
CA MET A 186 -10.53 8.19 1.50
C MET A 186 -9.26 8.13 2.33
N ILE A 187 -8.28 7.40 1.85
CA ILE A 187 -6.98 7.24 2.50
C ILE A 187 -5.93 7.52 1.43
N ARG A 188 -5.07 8.49 1.68
CA ARG A 188 -3.88 8.74 0.89
C ARG A 188 -2.70 8.08 1.58
N ILE A 189 -1.96 7.29 0.84
CA ILE A 189 -0.73 6.67 1.32
C ILE A 189 0.39 7.10 0.38
N THR A 190 1.43 7.69 0.94
CA THR A 190 2.65 8.09 0.24
C THR A 190 3.80 7.27 0.78
N ILE A 191 4.53 6.62 -0.09
CA ILE A 191 5.73 5.83 0.23
C ILE A 191 6.92 6.53 -0.39
N ILE A 192 7.88 6.89 0.44
CA ILE A 192 9.15 7.49 0.07
C ILE A 192 10.23 6.44 0.27
N GLN A 193 10.96 6.10 -0.78
CA GLN A 193 12.03 5.12 -0.73
C GLN A 193 13.39 5.80 -0.49
N GLU A 194 14.37 5.07 0.03
CA GLU A 194 15.73 5.58 0.29
C GLU A 194 16.43 6.15 -0.96
N ASN A 195 16.03 5.70 -2.15
CA ASN A 195 16.54 6.24 -3.42
C ASN A 195 15.91 7.58 -3.81
N GLY A 196 15.04 8.16 -2.97
CA GLY A 196 14.29 9.39 -3.22
C GLY A 196 13.07 9.23 -4.12
N SER A 197 12.69 8.01 -4.50
CA SER A 197 11.47 7.76 -5.27
C SER A 197 10.25 7.89 -4.38
N GLU A 198 9.32 8.74 -4.76
CA GLU A 198 8.04 8.96 -4.08
C GLU A 198 6.89 8.40 -4.90
N THR A 199 6.03 7.63 -4.25
CA THR A 199 4.83 7.08 -4.87
C THR A 199 3.64 7.28 -3.95
N SER A 200 2.62 7.99 -4.43
CA SER A 200 1.40 8.27 -3.68
C SER A 200 0.18 7.64 -4.34
N ARG A 201 -0.73 7.08 -3.52
CA ARG A 201 -2.03 6.56 -3.97
C ARG A 201 -3.15 7.02 -3.07
N LEU A 202 -4.25 7.41 -3.71
CA LEU A 202 -5.50 7.74 -3.05
C LEU A 202 -6.45 6.54 -3.18
N LEU A 203 -6.78 5.93 -2.05
CA LEU A 203 -7.60 4.73 -1.99
C LEU A 203 -8.98 5.05 -1.39
N PRO A 204 -10.06 4.47 -1.92
CA PRO A 204 -11.39 4.67 -1.35
C PRO A 204 -11.50 3.98 0.01
N GLY A 205 -11.94 4.73 1.02
CA GLY A 205 -12.40 4.19 2.29
C GLY A 205 -13.89 3.81 2.25
N LEU A 206 -14.47 3.49 3.40
CA LEU A 206 -15.89 3.10 3.48
C LEU A 206 -16.82 4.28 3.81
N ALA A 207 -16.30 5.42 4.25
CA ALA A 207 -17.08 6.58 4.71
C ALA A 207 -18.18 6.21 5.74
N PHE A 208 -17.90 5.24 6.59
CA PHE A 208 -18.86 4.74 7.56
C PHE A 208 -18.76 5.52 8.87
N ASP A 209 -19.92 5.99 9.38
CA ASP A 209 -20.04 6.58 10.70
C ASP A 209 -21.49 6.38 11.17
N PRO A 210 -21.72 5.59 12.22
CA PRO A 210 -23.05 5.27 12.70
C PRO A 210 -23.77 6.47 13.33
N ASN A 211 -23.07 7.57 13.66
CA ASN A 211 -23.68 8.77 14.24
C ASN A 211 -23.29 10.03 13.43
N PRO A 212 -23.96 10.25 12.29
CA PRO A 212 -23.63 11.35 11.38
C PRO A 212 -23.83 12.75 11.98
N ASN A 213 -24.57 12.88 13.08
CA ASN A 213 -24.94 14.17 13.67
C ASN A 213 -23.97 14.68 14.76
N THR A 214 -22.90 13.94 15.10
CA THR A 214 -21.91 14.37 16.08
C THR A 214 -20.77 15.24 15.50
N GLY A 215 -20.90 15.70 14.26
CA GLY A 215 -19.89 16.48 13.53
C GLY A 215 -19.76 17.97 13.89
N SER A 216 -20.58 18.52 14.76
CA SER A 216 -20.39 19.89 15.26
C SER A 216 -20.79 20.01 16.72
N ILE A 217 -19.81 20.02 17.60
CA ILE A 217 -20.03 20.58 18.94
C ILE A 217 -19.72 22.06 18.81
N GLY A 218 -20.74 22.83 18.42
CA GLY A 218 -20.78 24.20 18.84
C GLY A 218 -20.87 24.24 20.38
N PRO A 219 -20.33 25.26 21.08
CA PRO A 219 -20.52 25.39 22.52
C PRO A 219 -22.00 25.38 22.81
N SER A 220 -22.52 24.34 23.45
CA SER A 220 -23.84 24.31 24.03
C SER A 220 -23.90 25.38 25.11
N GLY A 221 -24.48 26.51 24.76
CA GLY A 221 -24.91 27.49 25.75
C GLY A 221 -25.92 26.84 26.69
N PRO A 222 -26.00 27.27 27.96
CA PRO A 222 -26.96 26.74 28.89
C PRO A 222 -28.38 27.00 28.39
N GLU A 223 -29.12 25.96 28.05
CA GLU A 223 -30.54 26.03 27.80
C GLU A 223 -31.20 26.44 29.12
N GLY A 224 -31.65 27.73 29.15
CA GLY A 224 -32.48 28.25 30.18
C GLY A 224 -33.83 27.53 30.17
N GLY A 225 -34.11 26.81 31.22
CA GLY A 225 -35.41 26.26 31.48
C GLY A 225 -36.43 27.36 31.61
N SER A 226 -37.35 27.47 30.67
CA SER A 226 -38.62 28.19 30.89
C SER A 226 -39.71 27.18 31.13
N GLY A 227 -39.98 26.93 32.40
CA GLY A 227 -41.18 26.29 32.84
C GLY A 227 -42.37 27.20 32.55
N SER A 228 -43.32 26.75 31.75
CA SER A 228 -44.64 27.30 31.68
C SER A 228 -45.62 26.29 32.26
N ALA A 229 -45.92 26.47 33.52
CA ALA A 229 -47.08 25.88 34.16
C ALA A 229 -48.29 26.72 33.75
N ALA A 230 -49.17 26.19 32.92
CA ALA A 230 -50.51 26.70 32.75
C ALA A 230 -51.48 25.75 33.43
N GLY A 231 -51.97 26.17 34.55
CA GLY A 231 -53.09 25.58 35.23
C GLY A 231 -54.39 25.72 34.46
N ALA A 232 -55.14 24.68 34.42
CA ALA A 232 -56.55 24.73 34.10
C ALA A 232 -57.33 23.97 35.15
N ASP A 233 -57.99 24.74 35.97
CA ASP A 233 -59.06 24.32 36.86
C ASP A 233 -60.37 24.15 36.03
N PRO A 234 -61.17 23.12 36.21
CA PRO A 234 -62.59 23.13 35.91
C PRO A 234 -63.43 22.88 37.18
N ARG A 235 -63.88 23.95 37.74
CA ARG A 235 -65.08 23.95 38.51
C ARG A 235 -66.27 23.93 37.58
N SER A 236 -67.26 23.06 37.84
CA SER A 236 -68.69 23.31 37.86
C SER A 236 -69.35 21.99 38.23
N ARG A 237 -69.91 21.81 39.37
CA ARG A 237 -71.24 22.30 39.75
C ARG A 237 -72.34 21.64 38.95
N GLY A 238 -73.14 20.94 39.62
CA GLY A 238 -74.47 20.55 39.18
C GLY A 238 -75.14 19.69 40.18
N ASP A 239 -75.89 20.31 40.98
CA ASP A 239 -76.88 19.91 41.91
C ASP A 239 -78.01 19.05 41.33
N GLU A 240 -78.67 18.36 42.26
CA GLU A 240 -80.14 18.05 42.38
C GLU A 240 -80.67 16.89 41.53
N LYS A 241 -81.06 15.88 42.14
CA LYS A 241 -82.18 15.46 43.00
C LYS A 241 -82.01 13.97 43.27
#